data_4e2b07c230536a6a7c77e32f2bed0989
#
_entry.id   4e2b07c230536a6a7c77e32f2bed0989
#
_cell.length_a   1.000
_cell.length_b   1.000
_cell.length_c   1.000
_cell.angle_alpha   90.00
_cell.angle_beta   90.00
_cell.angle_gamma   90.00
#
_symmetry.space_group_name_H-M   'P 1'
#
loop_
_entity.id
_entity.type
_entity.pdbx_description
1 polymer ?
#
loop_
_entity_poly.entity_id
_entity_poly.type
_entity_poly.pdbx_seq_one_letter_code
_entity_poly.pdbx_strand_id
1 'polypeptide(L)'
;MIARALAGEPDLTKRFAGSSIVIAWSNPVGDERPGVVYPPNITPDPDTGIGNWTDDQIQNAVRAGIGRHGNRRISVMPWQGYAQLTDDDVEAIAAYLRSIEPISHRVPREVKPGRRASEPFVYFGVYRQRD
;
A
#
# COMPACT_ATOMS: atom_id res chain seq x y z
N MET A 1 4.28 -10.86 15.69
CA MET A 1 5.53 -11.61 16.01
C MET A 1 6.16 -12.27 14.77
N ILE A 2 5.41 -12.92 13.89
CA ILE A 2 5.92 -13.61 12.67
C ILE A 2 6.55 -12.62 11.65
N ALA A 3 5.96 -11.45 11.44
CA ALA A 3 6.49 -10.44 10.50
C ALA A 3 7.89 -9.92 10.90
N ARG A 4 8.15 -9.83 12.20
CA ARG A 4 9.45 -9.40 12.74
C ARG A 4 10.55 -10.46 12.53
N ALA A 5 10.20 -11.71 12.56
CA ALA A 5 11.13 -12.82 12.34
C ALA A 5 11.57 -12.96 10.86
N LEU A 6 10.71 -12.52 9.92
CA LEU A 6 10.98 -12.61 8.48
C LEU A 6 11.61 -11.32 7.90
N ALA A 7 11.36 -10.17 8.51
CA ALA A 7 11.75 -8.86 7.99
C ALA A 7 12.96 -8.23 8.72
N GLY A 8 13.44 -8.83 9.82
CA GLY A 8 14.47 -8.22 10.67
C GLY A 8 13.95 -7.03 11.49
N GLU A 9 14.84 -6.26 12.08
CA GLU A 9 14.47 -5.02 12.78
C GLU A 9 14.02 -3.95 11.78
N PRO A 10 12.93 -3.21 12.08
CA PRO A 10 12.45 -2.17 11.18
C PRO A 10 13.48 -1.03 11.07
N ASP A 11 13.78 -0.65 9.84
CA ASP A 11 14.59 0.53 9.55
C ASP A 11 13.75 1.80 9.78
N LEU A 12 13.91 2.41 10.95
CA LEU A 12 13.16 3.60 11.33
C LEU A 12 13.52 4.84 10.48
N THR A 13 14.66 4.83 9.78
CA THR A 13 15.04 5.91 8.86
C THR A 13 14.17 5.93 7.59
N LYS A 14 13.45 4.82 7.32
CA LYS A 14 12.49 4.67 6.21
C LYS A 14 11.05 4.61 6.67
N ARG A 15 10.75 5.18 7.81
CA ARG A 15 9.39 5.19 8.37
C ARG A 15 8.40 5.80 7.38
N PHE A 16 7.32 5.09 7.08
CA PHE A 16 6.29 5.47 6.11
C PHE A 16 6.74 5.56 4.64
N ALA A 17 7.99 5.24 4.33
CA ALA A 17 8.51 5.32 2.96
C ALA A 17 8.11 4.12 2.08
N GLY A 18 7.28 3.22 2.58
CA GLY A 18 6.87 2.01 1.87
C GLY A 18 7.88 0.86 2.01
N SER A 19 7.64 -0.22 1.27
CA SER A 19 8.48 -1.42 1.36
C SER A 19 8.59 -2.13 0.02
N SER A 20 9.76 -2.72 -0.23
CA SER A 20 9.97 -3.70 -1.29
C SER A 20 9.59 -5.13 -0.86
N ILE A 21 9.28 -5.35 0.42
CA ILE A 21 8.72 -6.61 0.91
C ILE A 21 7.21 -6.57 0.67
N VAL A 22 6.70 -7.56 -0.04
CA VAL A 22 5.43 -7.55 -0.73
C VAL A 22 4.52 -8.62 -0.23
N ILE A 23 3.24 -8.33 -0.25
CA ILE A 23 2.19 -9.30 0.03
C ILE A 23 1.43 -9.60 -1.26
N ALA A 24 1.39 -10.88 -1.65
CA ALA A 24 0.46 -11.33 -2.68
C ALA A 24 -0.94 -11.41 -2.07
N TRP A 25 -1.88 -10.75 -2.71
CA TRP A 25 -3.29 -10.82 -2.33
C TRP A 25 -4.01 -11.80 -3.22
N SER A 26 -4.52 -12.90 -2.67
CA SER A 26 -5.40 -13.83 -3.36
C SER A 26 -6.85 -13.54 -2.98
N ASN A 27 -7.73 -13.51 -3.98
CA ASN A 27 -9.15 -13.66 -3.72
C ASN A 27 -9.40 -15.15 -3.39
N PRO A 28 -9.83 -15.48 -2.16
CA PRO A 28 -10.04 -16.87 -1.77
C PRO A 28 -11.19 -17.55 -2.54
N VAL A 29 -12.00 -16.77 -3.26
CA VAL A 29 -13.17 -17.24 -4.02
C VAL A 29 -12.91 -17.32 -5.53
N GLY A 30 -11.77 -16.80 -6.02
CA GLY A 30 -11.44 -16.75 -7.44
C GLY A 30 -10.26 -17.62 -7.81
N ASP A 31 -10.30 -18.24 -9.00
CA ASP A 31 -9.20 -19.00 -9.59
C ASP A 31 -8.10 -18.11 -10.22
N GLU A 32 -8.26 -16.80 -10.13
CA GLU A 32 -7.33 -15.86 -10.74
C GLU A 32 -6.02 -15.77 -9.92
N ARG A 33 -4.92 -15.56 -10.65
CA ARG A 33 -3.63 -15.29 -10.01
C ARG A 33 -3.74 -14.08 -9.10
N PRO A 34 -3.20 -14.13 -7.87
CA PRO A 34 -3.29 -13.02 -6.95
C PRO A 34 -2.61 -11.78 -7.54
N GLY A 35 -3.12 -10.61 -7.18
CA GLY A 35 -2.40 -9.36 -7.36
C GLY A 35 -1.26 -9.24 -6.34
N VAL A 36 -0.28 -8.39 -6.60
CA VAL A 36 0.83 -8.13 -5.69
C VAL A 36 0.80 -6.65 -5.31
N VAL A 37 0.76 -6.37 -4.01
CA VAL A 37 0.66 -5.02 -3.49
C VAL A 37 1.89 -4.67 -2.68
N TYR A 38 2.55 -3.60 -3.10
CA TYR A 38 3.69 -3.01 -2.40
C TYR A 38 3.19 -1.89 -1.50
N PRO A 39 3.51 -1.87 -0.20
CA PRO A 39 3.21 -0.74 0.66
C PRO A 39 3.80 0.53 0.04
N PRO A 40 3.00 1.54 -0.29
CA PRO A 40 3.49 2.73 -0.97
C PRO A 40 4.29 3.63 -0.03
N ASN A 41 5.14 4.48 -0.62
CA ASN A 41 5.71 5.62 0.09
C ASN A 41 4.61 6.66 0.34
N ILE A 42 4.27 6.88 1.60
CA ILE A 42 3.26 7.88 2.02
C ILE A 42 3.89 9.08 2.74
N THR A 43 5.23 9.26 2.63
CA THR A 43 5.88 10.48 3.07
C THR A 43 5.64 11.61 2.06
N PRO A 44 5.79 12.89 2.47
CA PRO A 44 5.58 14.04 1.57
C PRO A 44 6.73 14.27 0.59
N ASP A 45 7.46 13.22 0.20
CA ASP A 45 8.42 13.28 -0.88
C ASP A 45 7.71 13.55 -2.22
N PRO A 46 8.12 14.59 -2.99
CA PRO A 46 7.42 15.00 -4.19
C PRO A 46 7.53 13.99 -5.35
N ASP A 47 8.62 13.23 -5.41
CA ASP A 47 8.93 12.36 -6.55
C ASP A 47 8.48 10.91 -6.33
N THR A 48 8.60 10.42 -5.10
CA THR A 48 8.35 9.01 -4.78
C THR A 48 7.21 8.78 -3.79
N GLY A 49 6.74 9.86 -3.13
CA GLY A 49 5.70 9.82 -2.11
C GLY A 49 4.43 10.58 -2.52
N ILE A 50 3.81 11.21 -1.53
CA ILE A 50 2.56 11.95 -1.70
C ILE A 50 2.74 13.48 -1.73
N GLY A 51 3.98 14.00 -1.84
CA GLY A 51 4.26 15.43 -1.75
C GLY A 51 3.52 16.28 -2.78
N ASN A 52 3.29 15.74 -3.98
CA ASN A 52 2.56 16.39 -5.07
C ASN A 52 1.06 16.05 -5.12
N TRP A 53 0.52 15.39 -4.10
CA TRP A 53 -0.91 15.10 -4.03
C TRP A 53 -1.66 16.27 -3.42
N THR A 54 -2.91 16.48 -3.80
CA THR A 54 -3.81 17.40 -3.09
C THR A 54 -4.34 16.73 -1.82
N ASP A 55 -4.88 17.52 -0.89
CA ASP A 55 -5.48 16.96 0.32
C ASP A 55 -6.67 16.07 -0.02
N ASP A 56 -7.50 16.46 -0.98
CA ASP A 56 -8.60 15.63 -1.47
C ASP A 56 -8.12 14.28 -2.04
N GLN A 57 -6.99 14.27 -2.75
CA GLN A 57 -6.41 13.01 -3.26
C GLN A 57 -5.93 12.10 -2.12
N ILE A 58 -5.34 12.66 -1.07
CA ILE A 58 -4.92 11.91 0.12
C ILE A 58 -6.16 11.35 0.84
N GLN A 59 -7.17 12.19 1.07
CA GLN A 59 -8.42 11.79 1.72
C GLN A 59 -9.15 10.69 0.94
N ASN A 60 -9.25 10.81 -0.38
CA ASN A 60 -9.84 9.78 -1.24
C ASN A 60 -9.05 8.47 -1.24
N ALA A 61 -7.73 8.54 -1.14
CA ALA A 61 -6.90 7.34 -1.01
C ALA A 61 -7.18 6.60 0.31
N VAL A 62 -7.37 7.32 1.40
CA VAL A 62 -7.70 6.75 2.71
C VAL A 62 -9.12 6.14 2.72
N ARG A 63 -10.13 6.91 2.31
CA ARG A 63 -11.54 6.51 2.43
C ARG A 63 -12.00 5.53 1.37
N ALA A 64 -11.48 5.63 0.15
CA ALA A 64 -12.00 4.91 -1.01
C ALA A 64 -10.95 4.04 -1.72
N GLY A 65 -9.71 4.04 -1.27
CA GLY A 65 -8.63 3.31 -1.93
C GLY A 65 -8.35 3.81 -3.35
N ILE A 66 -8.60 5.10 -3.63
CA ILE A 66 -8.42 5.70 -4.96
C ILE A 66 -7.07 6.41 -4.98
N GLY A 67 -6.19 5.99 -5.89
CA GLY A 67 -4.90 6.62 -6.09
C GLY A 67 -5.00 7.98 -6.81
N ARG A 68 -3.87 8.70 -6.89
CA ARG A 68 -3.79 10.07 -7.45
C ARG A 68 -4.44 10.22 -8.83
N HIS A 69 -4.35 9.20 -9.66
CA HIS A 69 -4.86 9.24 -11.04
C HIS A 69 -6.24 8.58 -11.19
N GLY A 70 -7.00 8.45 -10.09
CA GLY A 70 -8.33 7.86 -10.11
C GLY A 70 -8.35 6.33 -10.21
N ASN A 71 -7.19 5.68 -10.22
CA ASN A 71 -7.11 4.22 -10.26
C ASN A 71 -7.49 3.63 -8.89
N ARG A 72 -8.37 2.65 -8.89
CA ARG A 72 -8.69 1.88 -7.68
C ARG A 72 -7.54 0.94 -7.37
N ARG A 73 -7.06 0.99 -6.14
CA ARG A 73 -6.02 0.09 -5.64
C ARG A 73 -6.59 -1.28 -5.33
N ILE A 74 -5.73 -2.30 -5.35
CA ILE A 74 -6.08 -3.64 -4.88
C ILE A 74 -6.48 -3.55 -3.41
N SER A 75 -7.63 -4.12 -3.06
CA SER A 75 -8.24 -4.01 -1.73
C SER A 75 -7.53 -4.90 -0.71
N VAL A 76 -6.34 -4.51 -0.28
CA VAL A 76 -5.60 -5.15 0.83
C VAL A 76 -5.94 -4.48 2.15
N MET A 77 -6.14 -3.16 2.12
CA MET A 77 -6.54 -2.37 3.29
C MET A 77 -8.06 -2.44 3.48
N PRO A 78 -8.55 -2.54 4.70
CA PRO A 78 -9.99 -2.54 4.99
C PRO A 78 -10.56 -1.11 4.88
N TRP A 79 -10.43 -0.50 3.70
CA TRP A 79 -10.86 0.87 3.44
C TRP A 79 -12.36 1.09 3.68
N GLN A 80 -13.17 0.03 3.66
CA GLN A 80 -14.59 0.13 4.05
C GLN A 80 -14.75 0.61 5.49
N GLY A 81 -13.86 0.22 6.40
CA GLY A 81 -13.80 0.76 7.76
C GLY A 81 -13.38 2.23 7.78
N TYR A 82 -12.42 2.60 6.94
CA TYR A 82 -11.95 3.99 6.84
C TYR A 82 -12.94 4.92 6.14
N ALA A 83 -13.86 4.39 5.34
CA ALA A 83 -14.93 5.18 4.72
C ALA A 83 -15.87 5.84 5.75
N GLN A 84 -15.86 5.36 7.01
CA GLN A 84 -16.66 5.90 8.10
C GLN A 84 -15.93 6.96 8.94
N LEU A 85 -14.67 7.26 8.64
CA LEU A 85 -13.94 8.34 9.29
C LEU A 85 -14.64 9.68 9.03
N THR A 86 -14.70 10.53 10.07
CA THR A 86 -15.21 11.90 9.92
C THR A 86 -14.30 12.72 9.00
N ASP A 87 -14.79 13.85 8.53
CA ASP A 87 -13.98 14.78 7.73
C ASP A 87 -12.79 15.28 8.54
N ASP A 88 -13.01 15.65 9.80
CA ASP A 88 -11.96 16.10 10.72
C ASP A 88 -10.86 15.04 10.90
N ASP A 89 -11.22 13.76 11.06
CA ASP A 89 -10.25 12.68 11.21
C ASP A 89 -9.38 12.52 9.96
N VAL A 90 -9.99 12.57 8.79
CA VAL A 90 -9.27 12.39 7.53
C VAL A 90 -8.40 13.60 7.20
N GLU A 91 -8.87 14.81 7.51
CA GLU A 91 -8.08 16.04 7.42
C GLU A 91 -6.87 15.98 8.36
N ALA A 92 -7.05 15.51 9.60
CA ALA A 92 -5.97 15.34 10.57
C ALA A 92 -4.94 14.32 10.07
N ILE A 93 -5.38 13.19 9.46
CA ILE A 93 -4.48 12.21 8.86
C ILE A 93 -3.69 12.85 7.71
N ALA A 94 -4.33 13.58 6.81
CA ALA A 94 -3.66 14.24 5.69
C ALA A 94 -2.63 15.28 6.19
N ALA A 95 -3.00 16.09 7.17
CA ALA A 95 -2.11 17.07 7.81
C ALA A 95 -0.90 16.39 8.46
N TYR A 96 -1.11 15.29 9.18
CA TYR A 96 -0.02 14.52 9.76
C TYR A 96 0.95 13.97 8.70
N LEU A 97 0.43 13.34 7.63
CA LEU A 97 1.25 12.81 6.55
C LEU A 97 2.07 13.89 5.83
N ARG A 98 1.57 15.12 5.79
CA ARG A 98 2.33 16.26 5.23
C ARG A 98 3.39 16.80 6.19
N SER A 99 3.25 16.59 7.49
CA SER A 99 4.16 17.11 8.50
C SER A 99 5.37 16.23 8.77
N ILE A 100 5.32 14.95 8.36
CA ILE A 100 6.43 14.03 8.56
C ILE A 100 7.58 14.30 7.58
N GLU A 101 8.76 13.80 7.90
CA GLU A 101 9.96 13.98 7.07
C GLU A 101 9.78 13.31 5.69
N PRO A 102 10.06 14.03 4.58
CA PRO A 102 10.04 13.43 3.25
C PRO A 102 11.22 12.48 3.08
N ILE A 103 10.92 11.26 2.64
CA ILE A 103 11.93 10.21 2.41
C ILE A 103 11.84 9.79 0.95
N SER A 104 12.93 9.98 0.20
CA SER A 104 13.00 9.53 -1.18
C SER A 104 13.19 8.01 -1.22
N HIS A 105 12.13 7.30 -1.56
CA HIS A 105 12.14 5.84 -1.70
C HIS A 105 11.14 5.40 -2.77
N ARG A 106 11.66 4.89 -3.88
CA ARG A 106 10.83 4.39 -4.98
C ARG A 106 10.39 2.95 -4.71
N VAL A 107 9.10 2.78 -4.56
CA VAL A 107 8.46 1.48 -4.38
C VAL A 107 7.99 0.94 -5.73
N PRO A 108 8.12 -0.37 -6.02
CA PRO A 108 7.57 -0.97 -7.24
C PRO A 108 6.05 -0.74 -7.35
N ARG A 109 5.54 -0.73 -8.57
CA ARG A 109 4.09 -0.60 -8.79
C ARG A 109 3.37 -1.89 -8.43
N GLU A 110 2.13 -1.76 -7.98
CA GLU A 110 1.25 -2.92 -7.78
C GLU A 110 1.13 -3.74 -9.08
N VAL A 111 1.07 -5.05 -8.92
CA VAL A 111 0.87 -5.99 -10.02
C VAL A 111 -0.57 -6.49 -9.97
N LYS A 112 -1.34 -6.20 -11.01
CA LYS A 112 -2.74 -6.64 -11.09
C LYS A 112 -2.86 -8.15 -11.18
N PRO A 113 -3.97 -8.75 -10.72
CA PRO A 113 -4.25 -10.16 -10.90
C PRO A 113 -4.04 -10.61 -12.35
N GLY A 114 -3.47 -11.80 -12.54
CA GLY A 114 -3.15 -12.34 -13.87
C GLY A 114 -1.83 -11.85 -14.49
N ARG A 115 -1.15 -10.89 -13.89
CA ARG A 115 0.17 -10.40 -14.34
C ARG A 115 1.30 -11.06 -13.55
N ARG A 116 2.50 -11.11 -14.14
CA ARG A 116 3.69 -11.63 -13.48
C ARG A 116 4.36 -10.53 -12.69
N ALA A 117 4.67 -10.78 -11.40
CA ALA A 117 5.53 -9.92 -10.60
C ALA A 117 6.99 -10.21 -10.92
N SER A 118 7.81 -9.17 -11.02
CA SER A 118 9.27 -9.27 -11.22
C SER A 118 10.01 -9.36 -9.89
N GLU A 119 9.46 -8.74 -8.85
CA GLU A 119 10.08 -8.67 -7.54
C GLU A 119 9.59 -9.81 -6.62
N PRO A 120 10.40 -10.26 -5.66
CA PRO A 120 10.00 -11.27 -4.67
C PRO A 120 8.77 -10.82 -3.87
N PHE A 121 7.90 -11.76 -3.55
CA PHE A 121 6.72 -11.50 -2.72
C PHE A 121 6.41 -12.67 -1.80
N VAL A 122 5.77 -12.37 -0.66
CA VAL A 122 5.27 -13.37 0.27
C VAL A 122 3.82 -13.67 -0.08
N TYR A 123 3.52 -14.94 -0.30
CA TYR A 123 2.18 -15.40 -0.62
C TYR A 123 1.52 -16.01 0.64
N PHE A 124 0.39 -15.44 1.01
CA PHE A 124 -0.48 -16.00 2.05
C PHE A 124 -1.70 -16.60 1.37
N GLY A 125 -1.67 -17.89 1.10
CA GLY A 125 -2.79 -18.57 0.45
C GLY A 125 -2.57 -20.07 0.38
N VAL A 126 -3.59 -20.78 -0.09
CA VAL A 126 -3.50 -22.21 -0.32
C VAL A 126 -2.64 -22.47 -1.55
N TYR A 127 -1.54 -23.18 -1.37
CA TYR A 127 -0.75 -23.66 -2.51
C TYR A 127 -1.56 -24.72 -3.25
N ARG A 128 -1.97 -24.44 -4.48
CA ARG A 128 -2.33 -25.52 -5.41
C ARG A 128 -1.03 -26.01 -6.03
N GLN A 129 -0.73 -27.30 -5.80
CA GLN A 129 0.36 -27.97 -6.47
C GLN A 129 0.07 -27.91 -7.98
N ARG A 130 1.03 -27.43 -8.77
CA ARG A 130 0.93 -27.51 -10.23
C ARG A 130 1.25 -28.95 -10.62
N ASP A 131 0.31 -29.61 -11.30
CA ASP A 131 0.54 -30.82 -12.04
C ASP A 131 1.49 -30.54 -13.20
#